data_a39435b997c0d1ddc348c2b73047afea
#
_entry.id   a39435b997c0d1ddc348c2b73047afea
#
_cell.length_a   1.000
_cell.length_b   1.000
_cell.length_c   1.000
_cell.angle_alpha   90.00
_cell.angle_beta   90.00
_cell.angle_gamma   90.00
#
_symmetry.space_group_name_H-M   'P 1'
#
loop_
_entity.id
_entity.type
_entity.pdbx_description
1 polymer ?
#
loop_
_entity_poly.entity_id
_entity_poly.type
_entity_poly.pdbx_seq_one_letter_code
_entity_poly.pdbx_strand_id
1 'polypeptide(L)'
;MKRLIIISLVIVTIFTFVGCGTENNSSSNTSTTVTTVDSVKSNKYYNDIDTAIQTIVRAYKTKSFNERAAMYPEYFIKGEYGGNDGLKEAIKGFYTCDTEYKINSIKDMTDKYAKKCIKEIKDYYDINVNIEKVVLANVSYKYTNYSDKRLDDYELVPTDEYYICIDGKWYYGWGLEINSEVTEQVVE
;
A
#
# COMPACT_ATOMS: atom_id res chain seq x y z
N MET A 1 -20.36 -8.15 -25.77
CA MET A 1 -20.07 -6.74 -25.45
C MET A 1 -18.60 -6.69 -25.05
N LYS A 2 -17.76 -6.03 -25.85
CA LYS A 2 -16.31 -5.92 -25.58
C LYS A 2 -16.11 -4.93 -24.42
N ARG A 3 -15.71 -5.42 -23.24
CA ARG A 3 -15.33 -4.56 -22.12
C ARG A 3 -13.97 -3.97 -22.45
N LEU A 4 -13.91 -2.65 -22.53
CA LEU A 4 -12.66 -1.90 -22.58
C LEU A 4 -11.95 -2.13 -21.24
N ILE A 5 -10.83 -2.84 -21.28
CA ILE A 5 -9.92 -2.95 -20.13
C ILE A 5 -9.20 -1.61 -20.05
N ILE A 6 -9.65 -0.75 -19.14
CA ILE A 6 -8.90 0.45 -18.77
C ILE A 6 -7.80 -0.05 -17.85
N ILE A 7 -6.61 -0.24 -18.41
CA ILE A 7 -5.39 -0.43 -17.63
C ILE A 7 -5.14 0.92 -16.95
N SER A 8 -5.59 1.06 -15.70
CA SER A 8 -5.17 2.16 -14.83
C SER A 8 -3.68 2.00 -14.56
N LEU A 9 -2.89 2.57 -15.46
CA LEU A 9 -1.49 2.84 -15.21
C LEU A 9 -1.49 3.83 -14.05
N VAL A 10 -1.11 3.39 -12.86
CA VAL A 10 -0.83 4.29 -11.75
C VAL A 10 0.38 5.12 -12.16
N ILE A 11 0.10 6.22 -12.84
CA ILE A 11 1.08 7.26 -13.13
C ILE A 11 1.24 8.00 -11.81
N VAL A 12 2.34 7.74 -11.13
CA VAL A 12 2.81 8.61 -10.06
C VAL A 12 3.14 9.95 -10.70
N THR A 13 2.20 10.88 -10.65
CA THR A 13 2.42 12.27 -11.05
C THR A 13 3.31 12.93 -10.02
N ILE A 14 4.56 13.12 -10.38
CA ILE A 14 5.54 13.90 -9.63
C ILE A 14 5.12 15.38 -9.73
N PHE A 15 4.50 15.92 -8.67
CA PHE A 15 4.35 17.35 -8.52
C PHE A 15 5.60 17.91 -7.83
N THR A 16 6.45 18.57 -8.62
CA THR A 16 7.52 19.42 -8.09
C THR A 16 6.90 20.72 -7.58
N PHE A 17 6.77 20.86 -6.27
CA PHE A 17 6.51 22.15 -5.66
C PHE A 17 7.83 22.83 -5.31
N VAL A 18 8.18 23.86 -6.09
CA VAL A 18 9.12 24.89 -5.68
C VAL A 18 8.31 25.92 -4.89
N GLY A 19 8.43 25.92 -3.60
CA GLY A 19 7.80 26.90 -2.70
C GLY A 19 8.87 27.62 -1.88
N CYS A 20 9.10 28.87 -2.22
CA CYS A 20 9.96 29.80 -1.49
C CYS A 20 9.28 30.23 -0.19
N GLY A 21 10.09 30.39 0.87
CA GLY A 21 9.68 30.60 2.24
C GLY A 21 8.93 31.87 2.58
N THR A 22 8.40 31.91 3.77
CA THR A 22 8.47 33.08 4.70
C THR A 22 8.10 32.61 6.10
N GLU A 23 8.98 32.90 7.06
CA GLU A 23 8.75 32.72 8.49
C GLU A 23 7.60 33.60 8.96
N ASN A 24 6.71 33.06 9.79
CA ASN A 24 6.04 33.84 10.84
C ASN A 24 5.68 32.94 12.02
N ASN A 25 6.26 33.32 13.15
CA ASN A 25 5.97 32.80 14.50
C ASN A 25 4.49 33.00 14.86
N SER A 26 3.83 31.92 15.23
CA SER A 26 2.70 32.02 16.17
C SER A 26 2.60 30.72 16.97
N SER A 27 2.80 30.88 18.26
CA SER A 27 2.77 29.83 19.27
C SER A 27 1.33 29.36 19.45
N SER A 28 1.03 28.10 19.05
CA SER A 28 -0.13 27.38 19.54
C SER A 28 0.34 25.99 19.98
N ASN A 29 0.17 25.74 21.29
CA ASN A 29 0.44 24.44 21.93
C ASN A 29 -0.49 23.37 21.36
N THR A 30 -0.08 22.72 20.28
CA THR A 30 -0.66 21.46 19.84
C THR A 30 0.19 20.36 20.48
N SER A 31 -0.39 19.64 21.42
CA SER A 31 0.22 18.47 22.04
C SER A 31 0.44 17.42 20.95
N THR A 32 1.59 17.44 20.31
CA THR A 32 2.04 16.40 19.39
C THR A 32 2.38 15.19 20.25
N THR A 33 1.48 14.20 20.26
CA THR A 33 1.76 12.89 20.87
C THR A 33 2.91 12.26 20.08
N VAL A 34 4.13 12.40 20.60
CA VAL A 34 5.29 11.68 20.08
C VAL A 34 5.08 10.21 20.38
N THR A 35 4.54 9.47 19.41
CA THR A 35 4.45 8.02 19.49
C THR A 35 5.88 7.49 19.38
N THR A 36 6.45 7.03 20.47
CA THR A 36 7.79 6.46 20.47
C THR A 36 7.82 5.15 19.70
N VAL A 37 8.92 4.82 19.05
CA VAL A 37 9.10 3.58 18.26
C VAL A 37 8.73 2.32 19.05
N ASP A 38 8.95 2.33 20.36
CA ASP A 38 8.62 1.20 21.25
C ASP A 38 7.12 0.99 21.41
N SER A 39 6.30 2.05 21.38
CA SER A 39 4.85 1.94 21.49
C SER A 39 4.21 1.33 20.23
N VAL A 40 4.79 1.52 19.05
CA VAL A 40 4.30 0.91 17.82
C VAL A 40 4.58 -0.59 17.79
N LYS A 41 5.78 -1.02 18.20
CA LYS A 41 6.16 -2.43 18.27
C LYS A 41 5.34 -3.25 19.27
N SER A 42 4.76 -2.62 20.29
CA SER A 42 3.85 -3.25 21.23
C SER A 42 2.42 -3.46 20.70
N ASN A 43 2.10 -2.92 19.51
CA ASN A 43 0.81 -3.13 18.87
C ASN A 43 0.65 -4.60 18.45
N LYS A 44 -0.51 -5.20 18.78
CA LYS A 44 -0.79 -6.62 18.50
C LYS A 44 -0.69 -7.02 17.03
N TYR A 45 -0.86 -6.07 16.10
CA TYR A 45 -0.77 -6.30 14.66
C TYR A 45 0.61 -5.97 14.06
N TYR A 46 1.57 -5.51 14.88
CA TYR A 46 2.85 -5.04 14.35
C TYR A 46 3.57 -6.12 13.52
N ASN A 47 3.72 -7.32 14.05
CA ASN A 47 4.44 -8.41 13.38
C ASN A 47 3.73 -8.86 12.09
N ASP A 48 2.41 -8.82 12.07
CA ASP A 48 1.60 -9.19 10.92
C ASP A 48 1.77 -8.19 9.79
N ILE A 49 1.66 -6.90 10.11
CA ILE A 49 1.84 -5.80 9.14
C ILE A 49 3.28 -5.73 8.66
N ASP A 50 4.25 -5.88 9.56
CA ASP A 50 5.68 -5.96 9.22
C ASP A 50 5.95 -7.10 8.23
N THR A 51 5.37 -8.29 8.46
CA THR A 51 5.47 -9.44 7.55
C THR A 51 4.84 -9.16 6.17
N ALA A 52 3.69 -8.49 6.12
CA ALA A 52 3.05 -8.10 4.87
C ALA A 52 3.92 -7.12 4.09
N ILE A 53 4.47 -6.10 4.74
CA ILE A 53 5.38 -5.13 4.13
C ILE A 53 6.66 -5.81 3.64
N GLN A 54 7.27 -6.69 4.44
CA GLN A 54 8.45 -7.45 4.02
C GLN A 54 8.18 -8.30 2.77
N THR A 55 6.97 -8.83 2.61
CA THR A 55 6.58 -9.57 1.41
C THR A 55 6.58 -8.65 0.18
N ILE A 56 6.06 -7.44 0.30
CA ILE A 56 6.08 -6.42 -0.75
C ILE A 56 7.53 -6.01 -1.08
N VAL A 57 8.33 -5.73 -0.06
CA VAL A 57 9.75 -5.34 -0.22
C VAL A 57 10.55 -6.43 -0.94
N ARG A 58 10.36 -7.70 -0.57
CA ARG A 58 11.00 -8.83 -1.28
C ARG A 58 10.55 -8.90 -2.74
N ALA A 59 9.25 -8.72 -2.99
CA ALA A 59 8.73 -8.73 -4.35
C ALA A 59 9.33 -7.61 -5.22
N TYR A 60 9.59 -6.43 -4.64
CA TYR A 60 10.21 -5.31 -5.36
C TYR A 60 11.69 -5.53 -5.69
N LYS A 61 12.40 -6.39 -4.96
CA LYS A 61 13.79 -6.73 -5.26
C LYS A 61 13.98 -7.65 -6.46
N THR A 62 12.91 -8.27 -6.97
CA THR A 62 13.01 -9.35 -7.95
C THR A 62 11.90 -9.30 -8.99
N LYS A 63 12.13 -9.98 -10.12
CA LYS A 63 11.11 -10.34 -11.12
C LYS A 63 10.62 -11.78 -10.95
N SER A 64 10.87 -12.42 -9.81
CA SER A 64 10.35 -13.75 -9.51
C SER A 64 8.83 -13.73 -9.44
N PHE A 65 8.19 -14.65 -10.18
CA PHE A 65 6.75 -14.82 -10.14
C PHE A 65 6.26 -15.15 -8.72
N ASN A 66 6.95 -16.06 -8.01
CA ASN A 66 6.53 -16.48 -6.68
C ASN A 66 6.53 -15.33 -5.67
N GLU A 67 7.57 -14.50 -5.69
CA GLU A 67 7.65 -13.32 -4.80
C GLU A 67 6.58 -12.29 -5.16
N ARG A 68 6.38 -12.01 -6.45
CA ARG A 68 5.35 -11.07 -6.90
C ARG A 68 3.94 -11.56 -6.62
N ALA A 69 3.64 -12.83 -6.86
CA ALA A 69 2.33 -13.42 -6.57
C ALA A 69 2.02 -13.42 -5.06
N ALA A 70 3.05 -13.59 -4.21
CA ALA A 70 2.89 -13.64 -2.77
C ALA A 70 2.38 -12.31 -2.15
N MET A 71 2.63 -11.17 -2.81
CA MET A 71 2.18 -9.86 -2.31
C MET A 71 0.72 -9.54 -2.63
N TYR A 72 0.11 -10.25 -3.58
CA TYR A 72 -1.26 -10.00 -4.01
C TYR A 72 -2.24 -11.03 -3.47
N PRO A 73 -3.45 -10.65 -3.05
CA PRO A 73 -4.53 -11.59 -2.81
C PRO A 73 -5.05 -12.17 -4.14
N GLU A 74 -5.65 -13.37 -4.06
CA GLU A 74 -6.09 -14.09 -5.26
C GLU A 74 -7.12 -13.30 -6.09
N TYR A 75 -8.03 -12.57 -5.43
CA TYR A 75 -9.03 -11.77 -6.12
C TYR A 75 -8.37 -10.72 -7.02
N PHE A 76 -7.29 -10.10 -6.54
CA PHE A 76 -6.56 -9.08 -7.29
C PHE A 76 -5.83 -9.68 -8.49
N ILE A 77 -5.17 -10.83 -8.30
CA ILE A 77 -4.50 -11.53 -9.41
C ILE A 77 -5.51 -11.93 -10.50
N LYS A 78 -6.68 -12.45 -10.13
CA LYS A 78 -7.74 -12.83 -11.08
C LYS A 78 -8.34 -11.62 -11.79
N GLY A 79 -8.61 -10.54 -11.04
CA GLY A 79 -9.27 -9.36 -11.57
C GLY A 79 -8.36 -8.52 -12.45
N GLU A 80 -7.20 -8.14 -11.95
CA GLU A 80 -6.31 -7.19 -12.62
C GLU A 80 -5.44 -7.83 -13.70
N TYR A 81 -4.99 -9.07 -13.47
CA TYR A 81 -4.08 -9.75 -14.41
C TYR A 81 -4.74 -10.87 -15.23
N GLY A 82 -6.02 -11.17 -15.00
CA GLY A 82 -6.67 -12.32 -15.65
C GLY A 82 -6.11 -13.67 -15.17
N GLY A 83 -5.46 -13.71 -14.01
CA GLY A 83 -4.86 -14.88 -13.40
C GLY A 83 -3.33 -14.91 -13.46
N ASN A 84 -2.76 -16.04 -13.07
CA ASN A 84 -1.32 -16.19 -12.91
C ASN A 84 -0.51 -15.98 -14.19
N ASP A 85 -1.03 -16.34 -15.35
CA ASP A 85 -0.30 -16.19 -16.62
C ASP A 85 -0.23 -14.71 -17.04
N GLY A 86 -1.29 -13.93 -16.81
CA GLY A 86 -1.26 -12.48 -17.01
C GLY A 86 -0.30 -11.78 -16.05
N LEU A 87 -0.25 -12.20 -14.78
CA LEU A 87 0.73 -11.69 -13.83
C LEU A 87 2.17 -12.01 -14.26
N LYS A 88 2.47 -13.24 -14.71
CA LYS A 88 3.80 -13.61 -15.25
C LYS A 88 4.22 -12.69 -16.40
N GLU A 89 3.29 -12.37 -17.30
CA GLU A 89 3.57 -11.46 -18.41
C GLU A 89 3.83 -10.03 -17.94
N ALA A 90 2.99 -9.53 -17.03
CA ALA A 90 3.13 -8.18 -16.46
C ALA A 90 4.47 -7.98 -15.73
N ILE A 91 4.94 -8.98 -14.99
CA ILE A 91 6.21 -8.92 -14.24
C ILE A 91 7.42 -8.63 -15.13
N LYS A 92 7.40 -9.02 -16.40
CA LYS A 92 8.50 -8.72 -17.33
C LYS A 92 8.74 -7.22 -17.48
N GLY A 93 7.67 -6.42 -17.43
CA GLY A 93 7.71 -4.96 -17.51
C GLY A 93 8.00 -4.26 -16.18
N PHE A 94 7.94 -4.95 -15.04
CA PHE A 94 8.15 -4.31 -13.74
C PHE A 94 9.64 -3.95 -13.54
N TYR A 95 9.89 -2.82 -12.91
CA TYR A 95 11.22 -2.51 -12.40
C TYR A 95 11.45 -3.18 -11.03
N THR A 96 12.71 -3.26 -10.63
CA THR A 96 13.13 -3.67 -9.29
C THR A 96 13.81 -2.52 -8.58
N CYS A 97 13.73 -2.49 -7.26
CA CYS A 97 14.41 -1.52 -6.41
C CYS A 97 14.71 -2.13 -5.04
N ASP A 98 15.62 -1.50 -4.32
CA ASP A 98 15.79 -1.70 -2.89
C ASP A 98 14.79 -0.81 -2.15
N THR A 99 14.22 -1.34 -1.06
CA THR A 99 13.22 -0.62 -0.27
C THR A 99 13.53 -0.78 1.22
N GLU A 100 13.71 0.36 1.88
CA GLU A 100 13.71 0.48 3.34
C GLU A 100 12.35 1.01 3.77
N TYR A 101 11.88 0.64 4.96
CA TYR A 101 10.61 1.13 5.49
C TYR A 101 10.63 1.28 7.00
N LYS A 102 9.67 2.07 7.50
CA LYS A 102 9.42 2.25 8.92
C LYS A 102 7.92 2.35 9.17
N ILE A 103 7.39 1.53 10.06
CA ILE A 103 6.01 1.62 10.54
C ILE A 103 5.97 2.66 11.65
N ASN A 104 5.18 3.72 11.46
CA ASN A 104 5.07 4.85 12.38
C ASN A 104 3.88 4.69 13.34
N SER A 105 2.76 4.14 12.86
CA SER A 105 1.58 3.84 13.68
C SER A 105 0.73 2.73 13.08
N ILE A 106 -0.10 2.08 13.90
CA ILE A 106 -1.04 1.03 13.49
C ILE A 106 -2.36 1.24 14.23
N LYS A 107 -3.49 1.20 13.49
CA LYS A 107 -4.84 1.35 14.01
C LYS A 107 -5.78 0.29 13.47
N ASP A 108 -6.54 -0.39 14.35
CA ASP A 108 -7.60 -1.33 13.96
C ASP A 108 -8.78 -0.55 13.36
N MET A 109 -9.18 -0.92 12.16
CA MET A 109 -10.27 -0.31 11.40
C MET A 109 -11.32 -1.33 10.98
N THR A 110 -11.28 -2.53 11.55
CA THR A 110 -12.11 -3.68 11.16
C THR A 110 -13.60 -3.35 11.20
N ASP A 111 -14.09 -2.80 12.31
CA ASP A 111 -15.51 -2.49 12.47
C ASP A 111 -16.02 -1.49 11.43
N LYS A 112 -15.15 -0.57 11.02
CA LYS A 112 -15.50 0.49 10.06
C LYS A 112 -15.49 -0.01 8.62
N TYR A 113 -14.51 -0.84 8.23
CA TYR A 113 -14.24 -1.09 6.82
C TYR A 113 -14.37 -2.54 6.36
N ALA A 114 -14.38 -3.56 7.24
CA ALA A 114 -14.38 -4.95 6.78
C ALA A 114 -15.57 -5.27 5.85
N LYS A 115 -16.79 -4.84 6.22
CA LYS A 115 -17.99 -5.06 5.40
C LYS A 115 -17.93 -4.31 4.06
N LYS A 116 -17.36 -3.09 4.05
CA LYS A 116 -17.18 -2.32 2.81
C LYS A 116 -16.24 -3.03 1.87
N CYS A 117 -15.07 -3.46 2.35
CA CYS A 117 -14.08 -4.20 1.56
C CYS A 117 -14.64 -5.51 1.00
N ILE A 118 -15.38 -6.30 1.80
CA ILE A 118 -16.04 -7.53 1.33
C ILE A 118 -17.00 -7.22 0.16
N LYS A 119 -17.81 -6.17 0.33
CA LYS A 119 -18.76 -5.74 -0.71
C LYS A 119 -18.04 -5.29 -1.97
N GLU A 120 -17.01 -4.47 -1.86
CA GLU A 120 -16.20 -4.01 -3.00
C GLU A 120 -15.59 -5.18 -3.78
N ILE A 121 -14.95 -6.13 -3.09
CA ILE A 121 -14.36 -7.31 -3.73
C ILE A 121 -15.44 -8.13 -4.44
N LYS A 122 -16.61 -8.29 -3.83
CA LYS A 122 -17.73 -8.98 -4.47
C LYS A 122 -18.26 -8.25 -5.71
N ASP A 123 -18.42 -6.94 -5.61
CA ASP A 123 -19.00 -6.12 -6.69
C ASP A 123 -18.04 -6.01 -7.89
N TYR A 124 -16.73 -5.83 -7.65
CA TYR A 124 -15.75 -5.60 -8.71
C TYR A 124 -15.17 -6.89 -9.30
N TYR A 125 -14.95 -7.90 -8.46
CA TYR A 125 -14.23 -9.11 -8.87
C TYR A 125 -15.13 -10.34 -8.92
N ASP A 126 -16.39 -10.25 -8.47
CA ASP A 126 -17.34 -11.38 -8.33
C ASP A 126 -16.80 -12.54 -7.49
N ILE A 127 -15.98 -12.22 -6.48
CA ILE A 127 -15.34 -13.18 -5.57
C ILE A 127 -15.87 -12.96 -4.15
N ASN A 128 -16.21 -14.04 -3.45
CA ASN A 128 -16.52 -13.99 -2.03
C ASN A 128 -15.23 -14.19 -1.23
N VAL A 129 -14.96 -13.29 -0.30
CA VAL A 129 -13.81 -13.36 0.62
C VAL A 129 -14.29 -13.23 2.05
N ASN A 130 -13.55 -13.79 2.99
CA ASN A 130 -13.72 -13.54 4.41
C ASN A 130 -12.62 -12.58 4.87
N ILE A 131 -12.95 -11.31 5.12
CA ILE A 131 -12.01 -10.34 5.69
C ILE A 131 -12.16 -10.37 7.21
N GLU A 132 -11.16 -10.91 7.87
CA GLU A 132 -11.13 -11.07 9.33
C GLU A 132 -10.77 -9.76 10.03
N LYS A 133 -9.87 -8.98 9.42
CA LYS A 133 -9.35 -7.72 9.96
C LYS A 133 -9.05 -6.71 8.86
N VAL A 134 -9.18 -5.44 9.23
CA VAL A 134 -8.71 -4.29 8.46
C VAL A 134 -7.91 -3.39 9.38
N VAL A 135 -6.71 -3.03 8.99
CA VAL A 135 -5.79 -2.21 9.77
C VAL A 135 -5.30 -1.05 8.92
N LEU A 136 -5.25 0.14 9.50
CA LEU A 136 -4.58 1.30 8.93
C LEU A 136 -3.18 1.37 9.53
N ALA A 137 -2.14 1.33 8.70
CA ALA A 137 -0.77 1.55 9.10
C ALA A 137 -0.23 2.84 8.45
N ASN A 138 0.45 3.68 9.24
CA ASN A 138 1.22 4.80 8.72
C ASN A 138 2.65 4.33 8.51
N VAL A 139 3.13 4.38 7.25
CA VAL A 139 4.41 3.81 6.85
C VAL A 139 5.22 4.82 6.05
N SER A 140 6.51 4.94 6.37
CA SER A 140 7.48 5.68 5.57
C SER A 140 8.29 4.70 4.73
N TYR A 141 8.59 5.04 3.48
CA TYR A 141 9.41 4.24 2.58
C TYR A 141 10.57 5.04 2.01
N LYS A 142 11.67 4.35 1.75
CA LYS A 142 12.78 4.86 0.96
C LYS A 142 13.11 3.85 -0.13
N TYR A 143 13.09 4.30 -1.37
CA TYR A 143 13.33 3.49 -2.56
C TYR A 143 14.65 3.89 -3.21
N THR A 144 15.50 2.91 -3.48
CA THR A 144 16.85 3.12 -4.03
C THR A 144 17.18 2.05 -5.06
N ASN A 145 18.27 2.26 -5.80
CA ASN A 145 18.84 1.26 -6.70
C ASN A 145 17.84 0.69 -7.73
N TYR A 146 17.03 1.55 -8.36
CA TYR A 146 16.12 1.11 -9.40
C TYR A 146 16.82 0.43 -10.57
N SER A 147 16.23 -0.67 -11.06
CA SER A 147 16.68 -1.31 -12.30
C SER A 147 16.42 -0.45 -13.55
N ASP A 148 15.46 0.46 -13.49
CA ASP A 148 15.25 1.50 -14.51
C ASP A 148 16.04 2.76 -14.11
N LYS A 149 17.09 3.05 -14.88
CA LYS A 149 17.98 4.18 -14.63
C LYS A 149 17.38 5.56 -14.88
N ARG A 150 16.14 5.62 -15.35
CA ARG A 150 15.37 6.88 -15.47
C ARG A 150 14.68 7.27 -14.16
N LEU A 151 14.64 6.36 -13.19
CA LEU A 151 14.05 6.58 -11.88
C LEU A 151 15.16 6.96 -10.89
N ASP A 152 14.96 8.07 -10.20
CA ASP A 152 15.82 8.53 -9.12
C ASP A 152 15.42 7.88 -7.80
N ASP A 153 16.37 7.76 -6.89
CA ASP A 153 16.11 7.37 -5.51
C ASP A 153 15.19 8.41 -4.86
N TYR A 154 14.21 7.96 -4.10
CA TYR A 154 13.30 8.88 -3.40
C TYR A 154 12.81 8.32 -2.08
N GLU A 155 12.39 9.23 -1.21
CA GLU A 155 11.83 8.94 0.08
C GLU A 155 10.38 9.44 0.13
N LEU A 156 9.44 8.52 0.41
CA LEU A 156 8.06 8.88 0.62
C LEU A 156 7.85 9.46 2.02
N VAL A 157 7.12 10.57 2.08
CA VAL A 157 6.55 11.03 3.36
C VAL A 157 5.69 9.93 3.98
N PRO A 158 5.54 9.91 5.32
CA PRO A 158 4.68 8.94 5.97
C PRO A 158 3.29 8.91 5.35
N THR A 159 2.89 7.76 4.83
CA THR A 159 1.62 7.55 4.13
C THR A 159 0.76 6.56 4.90
N ASP A 160 -0.52 6.84 5.00
CA ASP A 160 -1.50 5.93 5.58
C ASP A 160 -1.89 4.87 4.56
N GLU A 161 -1.82 3.59 4.94
CA GLU A 161 -2.07 2.44 4.09
C GLU A 161 -2.98 1.44 4.80
N TYR A 162 -3.97 0.90 4.07
CA TYR A 162 -4.82 -0.15 4.60
C TYR A 162 -4.27 -1.53 4.28
N TYR A 163 -4.27 -2.38 5.31
CA TYR A 163 -3.95 -3.79 5.22
C TYR A 163 -5.17 -4.61 5.62
N ILE A 164 -5.40 -5.70 4.91
CA ILE A 164 -6.53 -6.62 5.12
C ILE A 164 -6.02 -8.02 5.43
N CYS A 165 -6.69 -8.70 6.36
CA CYS A 165 -6.45 -10.11 6.66
C CYS A 165 -7.53 -10.96 5.98
N ILE A 166 -7.11 -11.86 5.10
CA ILE A 166 -7.96 -12.82 4.39
C ILE A 166 -7.42 -14.22 4.70
N ASP A 167 -8.24 -15.07 5.30
CA ASP A 167 -7.87 -16.45 5.67
C ASP A 167 -6.55 -16.52 6.44
N GLY A 168 -6.37 -15.65 7.43
CA GLY A 168 -5.19 -15.56 8.29
C GLY A 168 -3.95 -14.95 7.65
N LYS A 169 -4.01 -14.50 6.38
CA LYS A 169 -2.88 -13.88 5.68
C LYS A 169 -3.14 -12.40 5.44
N TRP A 170 -2.11 -11.59 5.70
CA TRP A 170 -2.17 -10.15 5.56
C TRP A 170 -1.68 -9.67 4.20
N TYR A 171 -2.43 -8.72 3.63
CA TYR A 171 -2.13 -8.10 2.35
C TYR A 171 -2.34 -6.59 2.44
N TYR A 172 -1.61 -5.83 1.66
CA TYR A 172 -2.01 -4.47 1.32
C TYR A 172 -3.40 -4.49 0.66
N GLY A 173 -4.21 -3.46 0.88
CA GLY A 173 -5.57 -3.38 0.33
C GLY A 173 -5.60 -3.10 -1.18
N TRP A 174 -4.99 -3.98 -1.98
CA TRP A 174 -4.91 -3.86 -3.42
C TRP A 174 -6.29 -3.76 -4.08
N GLY A 175 -6.46 -2.73 -4.92
CA GLY A 175 -7.69 -2.53 -5.69
C GLY A 175 -8.90 -2.11 -4.85
N LEU A 176 -8.74 -1.75 -3.58
CA LEU A 176 -9.80 -1.29 -2.72
C LEU A 176 -9.86 0.24 -2.65
N GLU A 177 -11.07 0.81 -2.74
CA GLU A 177 -11.30 2.26 -2.69
C GLU A 177 -10.86 2.89 -1.36
N ILE A 178 -10.83 2.11 -0.26
CA ILE A 178 -10.37 2.61 1.03
C ILE A 178 -8.95 3.18 0.98
N ASN A 179 -8.09 2.69 0.09
CA ASN A 179 -6.75 3.25 -0.10
C ASN A 179 -6.73 4.55 -0.92
N SER A 180 -7.71 4.78 -1.79
CA SER A 180 -7.84 6.04 -2.52
C SER A 180 -8.39 7.17 -1.64
N GLU A 181 -9.28 6.87 -0.68
CA GLU A 181 -9.83 7.85 0.26
C GLU A 181 -8.77 8.51 1.14
N VAL A 182 -7.65 7.83 1.39
CA VAL A 182 -6.55 8.36 2.21
C VAL A 182 -5.73 9.39 1.43
N THR A 183 -5.56 9.18 0.14
CA THR A 183 -4.77 10.05 -0.73
C THR A 183 -5.42 11.43 -0.93
N GLU A 184 -6.76 11.50 -0.87
CA GLU A 184 -7.51 12.77 -1.03
C GLU A 184 -7.46 13.67 0.22
N GLN A 185 -7.24 13.12 1.43
CA GLN A 185 -7.19 13.91 2.66
C GLN A 185 -5.86 14.66 2.89
N VAL A 186 -4.85 14.41 2.06
CA VAL A 186 -3.52 15.05 2.17
C VAL A 186 -3.41 16.34 1.33
N VAL A 187 -4.47 16.72 0.61
CA VAL A 187 -4.46 17.85 -0.36
C VAL A 187 -5.23 19.09 0.14
N GLU A 188 -5.68 19.14 1.41
CA GLU A 188 -6.28 20.34 2.00
C GLU A 188 -5.26 21.09 2.89
#